data_60801c921a1b4edeec8b001c7c338ed9
#
_entry.id   60801c921a1b4edeec8b001c7c338ed9
#
_cell.length_a   1.000
_cell.length_b   1.000
_cell.length_c   1.000
_cell.angle_alpha   90.00
_cell.angle_beta   90.00
_cell.angle_gamma   90.00
#
_symmetry.space_group_name_H-M   'P 1'
#
loop_
_entity.id
_entity.type
_entity.pdbx_description
1 polymer ?
#
loop_
_entity_poly.entity_id
_entity_poly.type
_entity_poly.pdbx_seq_one_letter_code
_entity_poly.pdbx_strand_id
1 'polypeptide(L)'
;MALSAAAVCSYMGAYWFLWQSIVSILVIPVYEKAMYDAIIVVILMILRGILNIASATCSHYLGFRLETNLRKNGLHKLLDASSSFFDHNSSGEIRKIIDDNAAETHKTVAHLIPDNVTAVMTPVLMFVLMFAIDYRLGILLILTTVIGVLQYRKMSGGTEFLSGYSAALQKMSAATVEYVRGMQIIKIFGVTVQYYKTLINSIKEYKQYVYQYSLSCKNPYVGFQVLFNVFYAFAVPAAVVFISYGEPAMLILSLI
;
A
#
# COMPACT_ATOMS: atom_id res chain seq x y z
N MET A 1 -8.84 14.22 -0.16
CA MET A 1 -9.79 13.38 -0.90
C MET A 1 -10.18 13.95 -2.26
N ALA A 2 -10.81 15.13 -2.37
CA ALA A 2 -11.20 15.68 -3.67
C ALA A 2 -10.03 15.88 -4.64
N LEU A 3 -8.90 16.41 -4.17
CA LEU A 3 -7.69 16.58 -4.98
C LEU A 3 -7.09 15.26 -5.45
N SER A 4 -7.06 14.23 -4.58
CA SER A 4 -6.59 12.90 -4.96
C SER A 4 -7.51 12.28 -6.01
N ALA A 5 -8.83 12.42 -5.85
CA ALA A 5 -9.81 11.96 -6.82
C ALA A 5 -9.64 12.66 -8.17
N ALA A 6 -9.48 13.99 -8.17
CA ALA A 6 -9.23 14.75 -9.40
C ALA A 6 -7.91 14.33 -10.09
N ALA A 7 -6.86 14.03 -9.30
CA ALA A 7 -5.59 13.52 -9.84
C ALA A 7 -5.78 12.15 -10.53
N VAL A 8 -6.59 11.25 -9.95
CA VAL A 8 -6.90 9.96 -10.57
C VAL A 8 -7.75 10.14 -11.83
N CYS A 9 -8.73 11.03 -11.83
CA CYS A 9 -9.51 11.35 -13.04
C CYS A 9 -8.63 11.91 -14.16
N SER A 10 -7.70 12.83 -13.84
CA SER A 10 -6.72 13.35 -14.83
C SER A 10 -5.85 12.23 -15.40
N TYR A 11 -5.45 11.27 -14.58
CA TYR A 11 -4.67 10.11 -14.99
C TYR A 11 -5.43 9.19 -15.95
N MET A 12 -6.69 8.88 -15.62
CA MET A 12 -7.53 8.06 -16.49
C MET A 12 -7.84 8.78 -17.81
N GLY A 13 -8.03 10.10 -17.77
CA GLY A 13 -8.16 10.92 -18.97
C GLY A 13 -6.90 10.85 -19.84
N ALA A 14 -5.71 10.87 -19.24
CA ALA A 14 -4.46 10.73 -19.98
C ALA A 14 -4.36 9.36 -20.69
N TYR A 15 -4.78 8.27 -20.04
CA TYR A 15 -4.83 6.95 -20.70
C TYR A 15 -5.82 6.91 -21.87
N TRP A 16 -6.98 7.54 -21.73
CA TRP A 16 -7.95 7.64 -22.82
C TRP A 16 -7.39 8.34 -24.05
N PHE A 17 -6.76 9.52 -23.87
CA PHE A 17 -6.16 10.26 -24.97
C PHE A 17 -4.91 9.58 -25.53
N LEU A 18 -4.13 8.88 -24.69
CA LEU A 18 -3.02 8.07 -25.14
C LEU A 18 -3.49 6.96 -26.08
N TRP A 19 -4.55 6.23 -25.67
CA TRP A 19 -5.17 5.22 -26.52
C TRP A 19 -5.65 5.83 -27.86
N GLN A 20 -6.36 6.97 -27.81
CA GLN A 20 -6.81 7.65 -29.05
C GLN A 20 -5.64 8.08 -29.94
N SER A 21 -4.55 8.60 -29.38
CA SER A 21 -3.35 9.00 -30.11
C SER A 21 -2.74 7.79 -30.85
N ILE A 22 -2.63 6.65 -30.15
CA ILE A 22 -2.08 5.41 -30.75
C ILE A 22 -2.99 4.90 -31.88
N VAL A 23 -4.30 4.89 -31.69
CA VAL A 23 -5.27 4.53 -32.71
C VAL A 23 -5.17 5.45 -33.93
N SER A 24 -4.99 6.76 -33.71
CA SER A 24 -4.82 7.76 -34.77
C SER A 24 -3.50 7.63 -35.55
N ILE A 25 -2.51 6.92 -34.99
CA ILE A 25 -1.24 6.64 -35.70
C ILE A 25 -1.32 5.32 -36.47
N LEU A 26 -1.84 4.26 -35.85
CA LEU A 26 -1.72 2.89 -36.34
C LEU A 26 -2.92 2.41 -37.16
N VAL A 27 -4.13 2.88 -36.85
CA VAL A 27 -5.37 2.37 -37.46
C VAL A 27 -5.93 3.33 -38.49
N ILE A 28 -6.06 4.60 -38.11
CA ILE A 28 -6.59 5.66 -38.97
C ILE A 28 -5.53 6.76 -39.02
N PRO A 29 -4.57 6.76 -39.95
CA PRO A 29 -3.42 7.64 -39.93
C PRO A 29 -3.79 9.12 -40.09
N VAL A 30 -4.18 9.76 -38.99
CA VAL A 30 -4.46 11.19 -38.85
C VAL A 30 -3.44 11.80 -37.88
N TYR A 31 -2.25 12.12 -38.41
CA TYR A 31 -1.11 12.57 -37.61
C TYR A 31 -1.39 13.87 -36.83
N GLU A 32 -2.19 14.78 -37.41
CA GLU A 32 -2.57 16.02 -36.68
C GLU A 32 -3.38 15.71 -35.42
N LYS A 33 -4.37 14.81 -35.50
CA LYS A 33 -5.14 14.38 -34.33
C LYS A 33 -4.26 13.69 -33.30
N ALA A 34 -3.39 12.79 -33.73
CA ALA A 34 -2.47 12.10 -32.83
C ALA A 34 -1.57 13.08 -32.06
N MET A 35 -1.11 14.14 -32.72
CA MET A 35 -0.31 15.19 -32.06
C MET A 35 -1.12 15.99 -31.02
N TYR A 36 -2.37 16.36 -31.35
CA TYR A 36 -3.25 17.02 -30.36
C TYR A 36 -3.53 16.14 -29.15
N ASP A 37 -3.86 14.87 -29.38
CA ASP A 37 -4.10 13.91 -28.30
C ASP A 37 -2.85 13.73 -27.42
N ALA A 38 -1.66 13.64 -28.01
CA ALA A 38 -0.39 13.54 -27.29
C ALA A 38 -0.11 14.79 -26.43
N ILE A 39 -0.40 15.98 -26.93
CA ILE A 39 -0.27 17.23 -26.17
C ILE A 39 -1.23 17.20 -24.96
N ILE A 40 -2.48 16.77 -25.14
CA ILE A 40 -3.46 16.63 -24.06
C ILE A 40 -2.96 15.64 -23.00
N VAL A 41 -2.36 14.51 -23.40
CA VAL A 41 -1.75 13.56 -22.46
C VAL A 41 -0.70 14.25 -21.58
N VAL A 42 0.21 15.03 -22.18
CA VAL A 42 1.24 15.75 -21.42
C VAL A 42 0.61 16.75 -20.43
N ILE A 43 -0.39 17.50 -20.88
CA ILE A 43 -1.08 18.47 -20.02
C ILE A 43 -1.77 17.77 -18.85
N LEU A 44 -2.48 16.67 -19.09
CA LEU A 44 -3.16 15.89 -18.05
C LEU A 44 -2.17 15.26 -17.06
N MET A 45 -1.01 14.80 -17.53
CA MET A 45 0.04 14.25 -16.67
C MET A 45 0.66 15.33 -15.77
N ILE A 46 0.90 16.54 -16.31
CA ILE A 46 1.37 17.69 -15.51
C ILE A 46 0.29 18.07 -14.47
N LEU A 47 -0.97 18.16 -14.89
CA LEU A 47 -2.10 18.45 -14.01
C LEU A 47 -2.22 17.42 -12.89
N ARG A 48 -2.09 16.13 -13.19
CA ARG A 48 -2.01 15.06 -12.20
C ARG A 48 -0.90 15.30 -11.19
N GLY A 49 0.31 15.65 -11.66
CA GLY A 49 1.46 15.93 -10.80
C GLY A 49 1.17 17.07 -9.83
N ILE A 50 0.63 18.17 -10.33
CA ILE A 50 0.25 19.36 -9.51
C ILE A 50 -0.81 18.98 -8.48
N LEU A 51 -1.87 18.25 -8.89
CA LEU A 51 -2.94 17.82 -7.99
C LEU A 51 -2.44 16.85 -6.91
N ASN A 52 -1.52 15.95 -7.23
CA ASN A 52 -0.90 15.05 -6.25
C ASN A 52 -0.07 15.82 -5.22
N ILE A 53 0.76 16.76 -5.66
CA ILE A 53 1.55 17.61 -4.75
C ILE A 53 0.62 18.43 -3.86
N ALA A 54 -0.41 19.05 -4.42
CA ALA A 54 -1.39 19.81 -3.65
C ALA A 54 -2.14 18.92 -2.64
N SER A 55 -2.55 17.72 -3.04
CA SER A 55 -3.20 16.74 -2.17
C SER A 55 -2.30 16.33 -1.01
N ALA A 56 -1.05 15.97 -1.29
CA ALA A 56 -0.06 15.58 -0.29
C ALA A 56 0.21 16.74 0.69
N THR A 57 0.42 17.95 0.19
CA THR A 57 0.65 19.14 1.03
C THR A 57 -0.52 19.41 1.96
N CYS A 58 -1.76 19.36 1.46
CA CYS A 58 -2.96 19.51 2.28
C CYS A 58 -3.10 18.40 3.33
N SER A 59 -2.84 17.15 2.96
CA SER A 59 -2.94 16.00 3.87
C SER A 59 -1.91 16.07 4.99
N HIS A 60 -0.67 16.41 4.68
CA HIS A 60 0.38 16.61 5.68
C HIS A 60 0.09 17.78 6.60
N TYR A 61 -0.36 18.92 6.07
CA TYR A 61 -0.73 20.07 6.89
C TYR A 61 -1.85 19.72 7.88
N LEU A 62 -2.90 19.04 7.43
CA LEU A 62 -3.99 18.56 8.28
C LEU A 62 -3.49 17.54 9.30
N GLY A 63 -2.63 16.61 8.89
CA GLY A 63 -2.03 15.60 9.77
C GLY A 63 -1.23 16.23 10.91
N PHE A 64 -0.34 17.18 10.63
CA PHE A 64 0.44 17.90 11.64
C PHE A 64 -0.44 18.73 12.58
N ARG A 65 -1.44 19.39 12.04
CA ARG A 65 -2.37 20.17 12.88
C ARG A 65 -3.18 19.28 13.81
N LEU A 66 -3.64 18.11 13.33
CA LEU A 66 -4.37 17.15 14.13
C LEU A 66 -3.48 16.54 15.21
N GLU A 67 -2.29 16.11 14.87
CA GLU A 67 -1.29 15.58 15.80
C GLU A 67 -0.98 16.57 16.94
N THR A 68 -0.73 17.83 16.59
CA THR A 68 -0.46 18.90 17.56
C THR A 68 -1.67 19.13 18.49
N ASN A 69 -2.88 19.15 17.93
CA ASN A 69 -4.10 19.33 18.72
C ASN A 69 -4.36 18.14 19.65
N LEU A 70 -4.14 16.91 19.21
CA LEU A 70 -4.27 15.71 20.02
C LEU A 70 -3.30 15.73 21.20
N ARG A 71 -2.03 16.10 20.97
CA ARG A 71 -1.03 16.26 22.03
C ARG A 71 -1.44 17.33 23.04
N LYS A 72 -1.84 18.51 22.56
CA LYS A 72 -2.31 19.61 23.43
C LYS A 72 -3.51 19.18 24.29
N ASN A 73 -4.51 18.59 23.67
CA ASN A 73 -5.71 18.13 24.40
C ASN A 73 -5.37 17.00 25.40
N GLY A 74 -4.47 16.09 25.04
CA GLY A 74 -3.96 15.06 25.94
C GLY A 74 -3.26 15.67 27.16
N LEU A 75 -2.36 16.63 26.95
CA LEU A 75 -1.65 17.32 28.02
C LEU A 75 -2.61 18.13 28.91
N HIS A 76 -3.60 18.84 28.33
CA HIS A 76 -4.61 19.55 29.12
C HIS A 76 -5.40 18.59 30.03
N LYS A 77 -5.83 17.44 29.51
CA LYS A 77 -6.51 16.43 30.33
C LYS A 77 -5.65 15.86 31.45
N LEU A 78 -4.33 15.78 31.25
CA LEU A 78 -3.42 15.35 32.32
C LEU A 78 -3.31 16.39 33.45
N LEU A 79 -3.40 17.69 33.12
CA LEU A 79 -3.40 18.76 34.14
C LEU A 79 -4.66 18.68 35.05
N ASP A 80 -5.76 18.20 34.47
CA ASP A 80 -7.04 18.03 35.22
C ASP A 80 -7.15 16.65 35.91
N ALA A 81 -6.18 15.76 35.72
CA ALA A 81 -6.18 14.40 36.25
C ALA A 81 -5.87 14.40 37.77
N SER A 82 -6.51 13.50 38.51
CA SER A 82 -6.23 13.31 39.93
C SER A 82 -4.84 12.72 40.18
N SER A 83 -4.26 12.98 41.34
CA SER A 83 -2.98 12.37 41.77
C SER A 83 -3.02 10.85 41.72
N SER A 84 -4.14 10.24 42.06
CA SER A 84 -4.34 8.80 41.98
C SER A 84 -4.19 8.22 40.57
N PHE A 85 -4.45 9.00 39.51
CA PHE A 85 -4.20 8.58 38.12
C PHE A 85 -2.71 8.33 37.88
N PHE A 86 -1.84 9.17 38.40
CA PHE A 86 -0.39 9.04 38.23
C PHE A 86 0.21 7.92 39.09
N ASP A 87 -0.45 7.53 40.17
CA ASP A 87 -0.01 6.38 40.96
C ASP A 87 -0.25 5.05 40.29
N HIS A 88 -1.27 4.97 39.40
CA HIS A 88 -1.66 3.75 38.71
C HIS A 88 -1.09 3.66 37.25
N ASN A 89 -0.70 4.77 36.66
CA ASN A 89 -0.22 4.83 35.26
C ASN A 89 1.23 5.30 35.21
N SER A 90 2.08 4.51 34.55
CA SER A 90 3.47 4.89 34.40
C SER A 90 3.64 6.07 33.42
N SER A 91 4.63 6.93 33.65
CA SER A 91 4.94 8.06 32.76
C SER A 91 5.25 7.61 31.33
N GLY A 92 5.81 6.42 31.17
CA GLY A 92 6.08 5.82 29.86
C GLY A 92 4.80 5.43 29.10
N GLU A 93 3.79 4.92 29.82
CA GLU A 93 2.49 4.57 29.26
C GLU A 93 1.71 5.81 28.84
N ILE A 94 1.68 6.83 29.70
CA ILE A 94 1.06 8.12 29.41
C ILE A 94 1.69 8.74 28.17
N ARG A 95 3.02 8.76 28.09
CA ARG A 95 3.74 9.27 26.92
C ARG A 95 3.38 8.50 25.65
N LYS A 96 3.34 7.17 25.72
CA LYS A 96 2.95 6.33 24.59
C LYS A 96 1.55 6.67 24.08
N ILE A 97 0.59 6.83 24.98
CA ILE A 97 -0.78 7.17 24.62
C ILE A 97 -0.85 8.54 23.92
N ILE A 98 -0.15 9.54 24.44
CA ILE A 98 -0.23 10.92 23.92
C ILE A 98 0.64 11.11 22.68
N ASP A 99 1.91 10.67 22.71
CA ASP A 99 2.86 10.94 21.63
C ASP A 99 2.73 9.93 20.48
N ASP A 100 2.80 8.63 20.78
CA ASP A 100 2.84 7.59 19.74
C ASP A 100 1.50 7.50 19.01
N ASN A 101 0.38 7.54 19.73
CA ASN A 101 -0.94 7.49 19.09
C ASN A 101 -1.26 8.76 18.30
N ALA A 102 -0.78 9.93 18.72
CA ALA A 102 -0.92 11.16 17.94
C ALA A 102 -0.10 11.09 16.64
N ALA A 103 1.13 10.55 16.71
CA ALA A 103 1.96 10.34 15.54
C ALA A 103 1.37 9.30 14.57
N GLU A 104 0.77 8.21 15.06
CA GLU A 104 0.06 7.23 14.22
C GLU A 104 -1.17 7.85 13.56
N THR A 105 -1.89 8.74 14.24
CA THR A 105 -3.03 9.48 13.66
C THR A 105 -2.55 10.39 12.53
N HIS A 106 -1.39 11.06 12.68
CA HIS A 106 -0.78 11.84 11.60
C HIS A 106 -0.53 10.98 10.36
N LYS A 107 0.13 9.83 10.51
CA LYS A 107 0.41 8.91 9.39
C LYS A 107 -0.88 8.48 8.68
N THR A 108 -1.92 8.18 9.44
CA THR A 108 -3.21 7.79 8.89
C THR A 108 -3.82 8.90 8.04
N VAL A 109 -3.83 10.12 8.53
CA VAL A 109 -4.43 11.27 7.82
C VAL A 109 -3.57 11.70 6.63
N ALA A 110 -2.25 11.75 6.81
CA ALA A 110 -1.33 12.22 5.78
C ALA A 110 -1.19 11.26 4.59
N HIS A 111 -1.20 9.96 4.85
CA HIS A 111 -0.93 8.94 3.84
C HIS A 111 -2.13 8.03 3.57
N LEU A 112 -2.71 7.37 4.60
CA LEU A 112 -3.71 6.35 4.39
C LEU A 112 -4.97 6.87 3.70
N ILE A 113 -5.41 8.08 4.01
CA ILE A 113 -6.62 8.66 3.43
C ILE A 113 -6.44 8.97 1.94
N PRO A 114 -5.40 9.72 1.48
CA PRO A 114 -5.18 9.94 0.05
C PRO A 114 -4.90 8.65 -0.72
N ASP A 115 -4.12 7.73 -0.13
CA ASP A 115 -3.75 6.47 -0.76
C ASP A 115 -4.95 5.55 -0.95
N ASN A 116 -5.87 5.47 0.03
CA ASN A 116 -7.11 4.72 -0.11
C ASN A 116 -8.01 5.26 -1.22
N VAL A 117 -8.11 6.59 -1.37
CA VAL A 117 -8.86 7.18 -2.48
C VAL A 117 -8.28 6.72 -3.82
N THR A 118 -6.96 6.80 -3.97
CA THR A 118 -6.26 6.37 -5.18
C THR A 118 -6.42 4.87 -5.41
N ALA A 119 -6.25 4.06 -4.36
CA ALA A 119 -6.33 2.59 -4.43
C ALA A 119 -7.72 2.08 -4.82
N VAL A 120 -8.79 2.78 -4.42
CA VAL A 120 -10.17 2.41 -4.78
C VAL A 120 -10.58 3.01 -6.12
N MET A 121 -10.31 4.29 -6.36
CA MET A 121 -10.77 4.96 -7.58
C MET A 121 -10.03 4.49 -8.83
N THR A 122 -8.73 4.18 -8.73
CA THR A 122 -7.95 3.75 -9.90
C THR A 122 -8.52 2.48 -10.53
N PRO A 123 -8.72 1.36 -9.81
CA PRO A 123 -9.34 0.17 -10.40
C PRO A 123 -10.74 0.42 -10.93
N VAL A 124 -11.58 1.16 -10.17
CA VAL A 124 -12.97 1.45 -10.60
C VAL A 124 -13.00 2.22 -11.92
N LEU A 125 -12.21 3.29 -12.03
CA LEU A 125 -12.14 4.06 -13.27
C LEU A 125 -11.47 3.28 -14.41
N MET A 126 -10.51 2.40 -14.08
CA MET A 126 -9.92 1.50 -15.08
C MET A 126 -10.94 0.50 -15.63
N PHE A 127 -11.82 -0.07 -14.79
CA PHE A 127 -12.94 -0.88 -15.26
C PHE A 127 -13.83 -0.08 -16.19
N VAL A 128 -14.24 1.14 -15.79
CA VAL A 128 -15.08 2.00 -16.62
C VAL A 128 -14.40 2.28 -17.97
N LEU A 129 -13.13 2.61 -17.97
CA LEU A 129 -12.35 2.88 -19.17
C LEU A 129 -12.31 1.65 -20.10
N MET A 130 -12.01 0.47 -19.56
CA MET A 130 -11.92 -0.77 -20.35
C MET A 130 -13.27 -1.16 -20.96
N PHE A 131 -14.36 -1.02 -20.21
CA PHE A 131 -15.71 -1.25 -20.74
C PHE A 131 -16.12 -0.20 -21.78
N ALA A 132 -15.65 1.04 -21.66
CA ALA A 132 -15.93 2.09 -22.64
C ALA A 132 -15.18 1.85 -23.97
N ILE A 133 -14.01 1.22 -23.93
CA ILE A 133 -13.24 0.86 -25.12
C ILE A 133 -13.81 -0.39 -25.76
N ASP A 134 -13.90 -1.50 -25.02
CA ASP A 134 -14.48 -2.76 -25.47
C ASP A 134 -14.93 -3.61 -24.26
N TYR A 135 -16.19 -4.11 -24.31
CA TYR A 135 -16.73 -4.94 -23.25
C TYR A 135 -15.94 -6.24 -23.00
N ARG A 136 -15.28 -6.78 -24.02
CA ARG A 136 -14.45 -7.99 -23.95
C ARG A 136 -13.24 -7.76 -23.05
N LEU A 137 -12.64 -6.57 -23.15
CA LEU A 137 -11.52 -6.16 -22.28
C LEU A 137 -11.98 -5.97 -20.85
N GLY A 138 -13.15 -5.37 -20.65
CA GLY A 138 -13.76 -5.24 -19.32
C GLY A 138 -13.95 -6.61 -18.65
N ILE A 139 -14.47 -7.60 -19.39
CA ILE A 139 -14.63 -8.97 -18.88
C ILE A 139 -13.27 -9.62 -18.55
N LEU A 140 -12.27 -9.47 -19.43
CA LEU A 140 -10.94 -9.98 -19.19
C LEU A 140 -10.31 -9.38 -17.92
N LEU A 141 -10.47 -8.07 -17.73
CA LEU A 141 -9.99 -7.37 -16.53
C LEU A 141 -10.68 -7.86 -15.25
N ILE A 142 -11.98 -8.13 -15.30
CA ILE A 142 -12.72 -8.73 -14.16
C ILE A 142 -12.14 -10.11 -13.85
N LEU A 143 -11.96 -10.95 -14.86
CA LEU A 143 -11.42 -12.30 -14.69
C LEU A 143 -10.03 -12.30 -14.04
N THR A 144 -9.13 -11.47 -14.57
CA THR A 144 -7.77 -11.33 -14.02
C THR A 144 -7.76 -10.78 -12.59
N THR A 145 -8.65 -9.82 -12.30
CA THR A 145 -8.80 -9.26 -10.95
C THR A 145 -9.31 -10.30 -9.97
N VAL A 146 -10.32 -11.09 -10.34
CA VAL A 146 -10.85 -12.17 -9.49
C VAL A 146 -9.76 -13.20 -9.19
N ILE A 147 -9.00 -13.63 -10.21
CA ILE A 147 -7.90 -14.57 -10.03
C ILE A 147 -6.82 -13.96 -9.10
N GLY A 148 -6.48 -12.69 -9.29
CA GLY A 148 -5.53 -11.97 -8.44
C GLY A 148 -5.98 -11.89 -6.98
N VAL A 149 -7.26 -11.59 -6.72
CA VAL A 149 -7.82 -11.54 -5.37
C VAL A 149 -7.83 -12.92 -4.72
N LEU A 150 -8.17 -13.98 -5.46
CA LEU A 150 -8.13 -15.36 -4.95
C LEU A 150 -6.70 -15.76 -4.57
N GLN A 151 -5.72 -15.39 -5.40
CA GLN A 151 -4.32 -15.67 -5.13
C GLN A 151 -3.79 -14.87 -3.93
N TYR A 152 -4.17 -13.59 -3.82
CA TYR A 152 -3.85 -12.74 -2.68
C TYR A 152 -4.41 -13.30 -1.37
N ARG A 153 -5.65 -13.80 -1.37
CA ARG A 153 -6.24 -14.46 -0.19
C ARG A 153 -5.45 -15.68 0.28
N LYS A 154 -4.90 -16.45 -0.65
CA LYS A 154 -4.02 -17.58 -0.31
C LYS A 154 -2.68 -17.13 0.28
N MET A 155 -2.22 -15.95 -0.07
CA MET A 155 -0.96 -15.37 0.40
C MET A 155 -1.08 -14.70 1.77
N SER A 156 -2.24 -14.12 2.10
CA SER A 156 -2.40 -13.25 3.27
C SER A 156 -2.42 -13.98 4.63
N GLY A 157 -2.16 -15.28 4.69
CA GLY A 157 -2.13 -16.06 5.94
C GLY A 157 -3.35 -15.81 6.84
N GLY A 158 -3.90 -16.80 7.50
CA GLY A 158 -5.08 -16.62 8.38
C GLY A 158 -4.79 -15.64 9.54
N THR A 159 -5.85 -15.09 10.12
CA THR A 159 -5.80 -14.25 11.35
C THR A 159 -5.04 -14.93 12.49
N GLU A 160 -5.08 -16.24 12.58
CA GLU A 160 -4.35 -17.07 13.52
C GLU A 160 -2.83 -16.92 13.37
N PHE A 161 -2.35 -16.83 12.13
CA PHE A 161 -0.93 -16.63 11.88
C PHE A 161 -0.46 -15.22 12.31
N LEU A 162 -1.24 -14.19 12.01
CA LEU A 162 -0.91 -12.82 12.39
C LEU A 162 -0.88 -12.64 13.92
N SER A 163 -1.79 -13.31 14.63
CA SER A 163 -1.82 -13.30 16.10
C SER A 163 -0.60 -14.00 16.70
N GLY A 164 -0.19 -15.15 16.16
CA GLY A 164 1.01 -15.86 16.60
C GLY A 164 2.31 -15.08 16.30
N TYR A 165 2.39 -14.42 15.14
CA TYR A 165 3.50 -13.51 14.83
C TYR A 165 3.61 -12.37 15.85
N SER A 166 2.49 -11.71 16.15
CA SER A 166 2.43 -10.62 17.11
C SER A 166 2.83 -11.08 18.52
N ALA A 167 2.36 -12.26 18.95
CA ALA A 167 2.72 -12.84 20.24
C ALA A 167 4.23 -13.17 20.33
N ALA A 168 4.81 -13.77 19.28
CA ALA A 168 6.23 -14.08 19.25
C ALA A 168 7.09 -12.80 19.24
N LEU A 169 6.68 -11.76 18.53
CA LEU A 169 7.33 -10.43 18.52
C LEU A 169 7.28 -9.77 19.89
N GLN A 170 6.11 -9.80 20.56
CA GLN A 170 5.94 -9.25 21.92
C GLN A 170 6.84 -9.99 22.93
N LYS A 171 6.90 -11.32 22.87
CA LYS A 171 7.76 -12.14 23.72
C LYS A 171 9.23 -11.80 23.55
N MET A 172 9.68 -11.66 22.30
CA MET A 172 11.06 -11.26 21.99
C MET A 172 11.35 -9.84 22.50
N SER A 173 10.42 -8.90 22.30
CA SER A 173 10.55 -7.52 22.77
C SER A 173 10.63 -7.45 24.31
N ALA A 174 9.78 -8.20 25.01
CA ALA A 174 9.80 -8.29 26.47
C ALA A 174 11.13 -8.85 26.98
N ALA A 175 11.62 -9.94 26.39
CA ALA A 175 12.93 -10.53 26.74
C ALA A 175 14.10 -9.58 26.46
N THR A 176 14.01 -8.75 25.41
CA THR A 176 15.01 -7.73 25.10
C THR A 176 15.04 -6.64 26.16
N VAL A 177 13.87 -6.13 26.57
CA VAL A 177 13.77 -5.12 27.63
C VAL A 177 14.28 -5.67 28.97
N GLU A 178 13.91 -6.90 29.30
CA GLU A 178 14.39 -7.57 30.53
C GLU A 178 15.91 -7.74 30.51
N TYR A 179 16.49 -8.16 29.40
CA TYR A 179 17.93 -8.27 29.22
C TYR A 179 18.65 -6.93 29.41
N VAL A 180 18.14 -5.85 28.80
CA VAL A 180 18.73 -4.51 28.95
C VAL A 180 18.63 -4.01 30.39
N ARG A 181 17.48 -4.17 31.05
CA ARG A 181 17.30 -3.80 32.45
C ARG A 181 18.19 -4.62 33.40
N GLY A 182 18.33 -5.92 33.11
CA GLY A 182 19.18 -6.83 33.87
C GLY A 182 20.67 -6.60 33.66
N MET A 183 21.09 -5.83 32.66
CA MET A 183 22.50 -5.63 32.30
C MET A 183 23.34 -5.03 33.45
N GLN A 184 22.76 -4.17 34.28
CA GLN A 184 23.44 -3.60 35.47
C GLN A 184 23.75 -4.69 36.47
N ILE A 185 22.82 -5.58 36.77
CA ILE A 185 22.96 -6.71 37.68
C ILE A 185 23.97 -7.72 37.11
N ILE A 186 23.89 -8.01 35.83
CA ILE A 186 24.81 -8.89 35.12
C ILE A 186 26.28 -8.38 35.23
N LYS A 187 26.48 -7.08 35.06
CA LYS A 187 27.81 -6.46 35.16
C LYS A 187 28.37 -6.50 36.58
N ILE A 188 27.52 -6.39 37.60
CA ILE A 188 27.95 -6.39 39.01
C ILE A 188 28.26 -7.81 39.51
N PHE A 189 27.41 -8.79 39.16
CA PHE A 189 27.46 -10.15 39.71
C PHE A 189 27.98 -11.21 38.76
N GLY A 190 28.28 -10.88 37.51
CA GLY A 190 28.79 -11.84 36.52
C GLY A 190 27.82 -12.92 36.07
N VAL A 191 26.51 -12.81 36.43
CA VAL A 191 25.50 -13.84 36.15
C VAL A 191 24.89 -13.66 34.73
N THR A 192 25.63 -14.05 33.71
CA THR A 192 25.27 -13.76 32.30
C THR A 192 24.38 -14.81 31.66
N VAL A 193 24.41 -16.07 32.13
CA VAL A 193 23.96 -17.23 31.31
C VAL A 193 22.45 -17.33 31.19
N GLN A 194 21.70 -17.01 32.22
CA GLN A 194 20.22 -17.27 32.21
C GLN A 194 19.43 -16.25 31.42
N TYR A 195 19.73 -14.96 31.61
CA TYR A 195 19.09 -13.87 30.85
C TYR A 195 19.45 -13.91 29.36
N TYR A 196 20.69 -14.26 29.04
CA TYR A 196 21.15 -14.45 27.67
C TYR A 196 20.41 -15.60 26.98
N LYS A 197 20.23 -16.75 27.66
CA LYS A 197 19.49 -17.90 27.11
C LYS A 197 18.03 -17.57 26.79
N THR A 198 17.35 -16.84 27.69
CA THR A 198 15.95 -16.43 27.48
C THR A 198 15.82 -15.56 26.23
N LEU A 199 16.67 -14.55 26.09
CA LEU A 199 16.69 -13.67 24.92
C LEU A 199 16.98 -14.46 23.63
N ILE A 200 18.01 -15.28 23.61
CA ILE A 200 18.38 -16.09 22.44
C ILE A 200 17.26 -17.07 22.06
N ASN A 201 16.59 -17.69 23.03
CA ASN A 201 15.49 -18.58 22.75
C ASN A 201 14.29 -17.86 22.17
N SER A 202 13.94 -16.66 22.67
CA SER A 202 12.86 -15.85 22.13
C SER A 202 13.17 -15.34 20.70
N ILE A 203 14.42 -14.99 20.41
CA ILE A 203 14.87 -14.63 19.06
C ILE A 203 14.76 -15.82 18.12
N LYS A 204 15.18 -17.04 18.55
CA LYS A 204 15.09 -18.26 17.74
C LYS A 204 13.62 -18.62 17.45
N GLU A 205 12.76 -18.54 18.45
CA GLU A 205 11.33 -18.80 18.31
C GLU A 205 10.68 -17.81 17.31
N TYR A 206 10.94 -16.52 17.46
CA TYR A 206 10.49 -15.50 16.53
C TYR A 206 11.02 -15.73 15.11
N LYS A 207 12.34 -16.00 14.96
CA LYS A 207 12.97 -16.34 13.68
C LYS A 207 12.30 -17.52 13.01
N GLN A 208 12.04 -18.60 13.77
CA GLN A 208 11.42 -19.82 13.23
C GLN A 208 9.99 -19.53 12.75
N TYR A 209 9.24 -18.75 13.51
CA TYR A 209 7.89 -18.36 13.16
C TYR A 209 7.85 -17.54 11.86
N VAL A 210 8.70 -16.49 11.76
CA VAL A 210 8.82 -15.66 10.56
C VAL A 210 9.28 -16.48 9.35
N TYR A 211 10.22 -17.38 9.54
CA TYR A 211 10.73 -18.24 8.46
C TYR A 211 9.65 -19.17 7.92
N GLN A 212 8.91 -19.85 8.79
CA GLN A 212 7.81 -20.72 8.37
C GLN A 212 6.72 -19.94 7.62
N TYR A 213 6.41 -18.75 8.08
CA TYR A 213 5.48 -17.87 7.36
C TYR A 213 6.00 -17.48 5.99
N SER A 214 7.21 -17.03 5.89
CA SER A 214 7.82 -16.67 4.61
C SER A 214 7.78 -17.83 3.62
N LEU A 215 8.01 -19.06 4.11
CA LEU A 215 7.90 -20.26 3.29
C LEU A 215 6.46 -20.57 2.86
N SER A 216 5.48 -20.38 3.75
CA SER A 216 4.07 -20.60 3.40
C SER A 216 3.56 -19.62 2.36
N CYS A 217 4.02 -18.37 2.40
CA CYS A 217 3.69 -17.33 1.43
C CYS A 217 4.44 -17.47 0.10
N LYS A 218 5.57 -18.20 0.06
CA LYS A 218 6.45 -18.27 -1.11
C LYS A 218 5.71 -18.74 -2.38
N ASN A 219 5.06 -19.89 -2.33
CA ASN A 219 4.41 -20.46 -3.51
C ASN A 219 3.22 -19.62 -4.00
N PRO A 220 2.29 -19.15 -3.13
CA PRO A 220 1.25 -18.21 -3.54
C PRO A 220 1.80 -16.91 -4.14
N TYR A 221 2.87 -16.35 -3.56
CA TYR A 221 3.50 -15.13 -4.07
C TYR A 221 4.14 -15.33 -5.44
N VAL A 222 4.91 -16.41 -5.62
CA VAL A 222 5.50 -16.75 -6.92
C VAL A 222 4.40 -16.99 -7.95
N GLY A 223 3.33 -17.71 -7.59
CA GLY A 223 2.19 -17.92 -8.47
C GLY A 223 1.50 -16.62 -8.88
N PHE A 224 1.35 -15.67 -7.96
CA PHE A 224 0.83 -14.34 -8.26
C PHE A 224 1.74 -13.59 -9.24
N GLN A 225 3.04 -13.53 -8.97
CA GLN A 225 4.01 -12.87 -9.84
C GLN A 225 4.08 -13.49 -11.24
N VAL A 226 4.10 -14.83 -11.32
CA VAL A 226 4.10 -15.54 -12.59
C VAL A 226 2.82 -15.24 -13.38
N LEU A 227 1.65 -15.28 -12.74
CA LEU A 227 0.36 -15.04 -13.40
C LEU A 227 0.34 -13.66 -14.08
N PHE A 228 0.76 -12.61 -13.35
CA PHE A 228 0.76 -11.26 -13.90
C PHE A 228 1.83 -11.03 -14.96
N ASN A 229 3.04 -11.58 -14.78
CA ASN A 229 4.11 -11.42 -15.76
C ASN A 229 3.89 -12.27 -17.02
N VAL A 230 3.36 -13.48 -16.88
CA VAL A 230 3.06 -14.38 -18.00
C VAL A 230 1.91 -13.82 -18.83
N PHE A 231 0.92 -13.15 -18.22
CA PHE A 231 -0.14 -12.48 -18.96
C PHE A 231 0.42 -11.50 -19.99
N TYR A 232 1.32 -10.61 -19.58
CA TYR A 232 1.97 -9.68 -20.52
C TYR A 232 2.83 -10.39 -21.56
N ALA A 233 3.56 -11.45 -21.18
CA ALA A 233 4.40 -12.21 -22.09
C ALA A 233 3.62 -12.93 -23.20
N PHE A 234 2.36 -13.28 -22.97
CA PHE A 234 1.49 -13.89 -23.98
C PHE A 234 0.57 -12.89 -24.66
N ALA A 235 0.13 -11.84 -23.97
CA ALA A 235 -0.78 -10.85 -24.54
C ALA A 235 -0.14 -10.10 -25.74
N VAL A 236 1.13 -9.72 -25.63
CA VAL A 236 1.83 -8.98 -26.70
C VAL A 236 2.01 -9.82 -27.97
N PRO A 237 2.56 -11.05 -27.93
CA PRO A 237 2.64 -11.91 -29.12
C PRO A 237 1.25 -12.28 -29.69
N ALA A 238 0.27 -12.54 -28.86
CA ALA A 238 -1.10 -12.83 -29.31
C ALA A 238 -1.69 -11.62 -30.03
N ALA A 239 -1.49 -10.42 -29.52
CA ALA A 239 -1.88 -9.18 -30.17
C ALA A 239 -1.29 -9.06 -31.58
N VAL A 240 0.02 -9.31 -31.76
CA VAL A 240 0.70 -9.28 -33.05
C VAL A 240 0.13 -10.32 -34.02
N VAL A 241 -0.16 -11.54 -33.55
CA VAL A 241 -0.76 -12.58 -34.37
C VAL A 241 -2.18 -12.19 -34.81
N PHE A 242 -3.01 -11.65 -33.92
CA PHE A 242 -4.36 -11.22 -34.27
C PHE A 242 -4.37 -10.05 -35.28
N ILE A 243 -3.40 -9.12 -35.21
CA ILE A 243 -3.20 -8.09 -36.26
C ILE A 243 -2.96 -8.74 -37.63
N SER A 244 -2.17 -9.78 -37.69
CA SER A 244 -1.85 -10.46 -38.94
C SER A 244 -3.04 -11.19 -39.57
N TYR A 245 -4.07 -11.54 -38.78
CA TYR A 245 -5.32 -12.14 -39.27
C TYR A 245 -6.42 -11.14 -39.61
N GLY A 246 -6.14 -9.82 -39.56
CA GLY A 246 -7.07 -8.76 -39.99
C GLY A 246 -8.14 -8.41 -38.95
N GLU A 247 -7.99 -8.85 -37.69
CA GLU A 247 -8.83 -8.38 -36.61
C GLU A 247 -8.59 -6.87 -36.36
N PRO A 248 -9.63 -6.11 -35.92
CA PRO A 248 -9.51 -4.68 -35.74
C PRO A 248 -8.36 -4.35 -34.77
N ALA A 249 -7.35 -3.67 -35.26
CA ALA A 249 -6.18 -3.25 -34.47
C ALA A 249 -6.56 -2.47 -33.17
N MET A 250 -7.78 -1.90 -33.11
CA MET A 250 -8.35 -1.27 -31.93
C MET A 250 -8.45 -2.18 -30.71
N LEU A 251 -8.82 -3.46 -30.90
CA LEU A 251 -8.98 -4.44 -29.83
C LEU A 251 -7.64 -4.84 -29.22
N ILE A 252 -6.61 -4.84 -30.02
CA ILE A 252 -5.27 -5.31 -29.71
C ILE A 252 -4.46 -4.22 -29.00
N LEU A 253 -4.61 -2.98 -29.45
CA LEU A 253 -3.97 -1.82 -28.83
C LEU A 253 -4.47 -1.53 -27.41
N SER A 254 -5.67 -1.96 -27.10
CA SER A 254 -6.24 -1.81 -25.76
C SER A 254 -5.80 -2.92 -24.79
N LEU A 255 -5.15 -3.99 -25.31
CA LEU A 255 -4.53 -5.06 -24.51
C LEU A 255 -3.09 -4.74 -24.08
N ILE A 256 -2.43 -3.80 -24.73
CA ILE A 256 -1.06 -3.33 -24.45
C ILE A 256 -1.11 -2.10 -23.53
#